data_9a0f5301b2414f1a5a0510b12be7f9f5
#
_entry.id   9a0f5301b2414f1a5a0510b12be7f9f5
#
_cell.length_a   1.000
_cell.length_b   1.000
_cell.length_c   1.000
_cell.angle_alpha   90.00
_cell.angle_beta   90.00
_cell.angle_gamma   90.00
#
_symmetry.space_group_name_H-M   'P 1'
#
loop_
_entity.id
_entity.type
_entity.pdbx_description
1 polymer ?
#
loop_
_entity_poly.entity_id
_entity_poly.type
_entity_poly.pdbx_seq_one_letter_code
_entity_poly.pdbx_strand_id
1 'polypeptide(L)'
;MKEFYLSGYNNLQLYCKQFDNVSNPKAVILVIHGMQEHSGRYEEFGNTLNKAGYIVVASDSRGHGKTINDMTQYGFGEKDIYAETIKDQLNIIEYIKRQFANLPIYLFGHSYGSMLGQKLIQVSSDIKKAILCGTNYGNNFSYVAGELVAGILKLFGQDKKQATLIESMSLN
;
A
#
# COMPACT_ATOMS: atom_id res chain seq x y z
N MET A 1 -10.49 2.75 17.18
CA MET A 1 -9.61 3.05 16.01
C MET A 1 -8.78 4.28 16.36
N LYS A 2 -7.51 4.27 16.02
CA LYS A 2 -6.54 5.35 16.20
C LYS A 2 -6.03 5.79 14.83
N GLU A 3 -5.90 7.09 14.62
CA GLU A 3 -5.26 7.69 13.43
C GLU A 3 -3.95 8.36 13.85
N PHE A 4 -2.90 8.21 13.05
CA PHE A 4 -1.58 8.77 13.36
C PHE A 4 -0.73 8.87 12.09
N TYR A 5 0.39 9.58 12.20
CA TYR A 5 1.41 9.63 11.17
C TYR A 5 2.65 8.84 11.59
N LEU A 6 3.22 8.09 10.65
CA LEU A 6 4.45 7.34 10.81
C LEU A 6 5.48 7.82 9.79
N SER A 7 6.74 7.97 10.23
CA SER A 7 7.83 8.32 9.32
C SER A 7 8.12 7.15 8.38
N GLY A 8 7.87 7.36 7.10
CA GLY A 8 8.22 6.47 6.00
C GLY A 8 9.63 6.75 5.45
N TYR A 9 9.90 6.20 4.28
CA TYR A 9 11.17 6.42 3.57
C TYR A 9 11.31 7.89 3.16
N ASN A 10 12.52 8.43 3.28
CA ASN A 10 12.84 9.86 3.09
C ASN A 10 11.99 10.81 3.95
N ASN A 11 11.67 10.39 5.18
CA ASN A 11 10.89 11.17 6.15
C ASN A 11 9.47 11.55 5.70
N LEU A 12 8.93 10.87 4.68
CA LEU A 12 7.52 11.04 4.30
C LEU A 12 6.62 10.69 5.49
N GLN A 13 5.64 11.53 5.78
CA GLN A 13 4.66 11.27 6.82
C GLN A 13 3.53 10.40 6.27
N LEU A 14 3.57 9.11 6.58
CA LEU A 14 2.56 8.13 6.18
C LEU A 14 1.36 8.23 7.12
N TYR A 15 0.20 8.55 6.58
CA TYR A 15 -1.04 8.48 7.35
C TYR A 15 -1.44 7.03 7.58
N CYS A 16 -1.72 6.69 8.85
CA CYS A 16 -2.02 5.34 9.27
C CYS A 16 -3.31 5.29 10.11
N LYS A 17 -4.04 4.18 9.98
CA LYS A 17 -5.17 3.79 10.82
C LYS A 17 -4.84 2.50 11.55
N GLN A 18 -5.19 2.43 12.84
CA GLN A 18 -4.97 1.26 13.67
C GLN A 18 -6.26 0.89 14.41
N PHE A 19 -6.66 -0.37 14.29
CA PHE A 19 -7.79 -0.97 14.97
C PHE A 19 -7.24 -1.98 15.96
N ASP A 20 -7.14 -1.59 17.23
CA ASP A 20 -6.45 -2.35 18.28
C ASP A 20 -7.29 -2.61 19.53
N ASN A 21 -8.60 -2.38 19.48
CA ASN A 21 -9.49 -2.67 20.58
C ASN A 21 -9.80 -4.18 20.71
N VAL A 22 -8.76 -4.95 21.04
CA VAL A 22 -8.81 -6.41 21.18
C VAL A 22 -8.08 -6.82 22.45
N SER A 23 -8.76 -7.57 23.34
CA SER A 23 -8.18 -7.99 24.62
C SER A 23 -7.07 -9.05 24.46
N ASN A 24 -7.26 -10.03 23.56
CA ASN A 24 -6.32 -11.13 23.31
C ASN A 24 -6.11 -11.26 21.80
N PRO A 25 -5.28 -10.45 21.20
CA PRO A 25 -5.11 -10.43 19.76
C PRO A 25 -4.41 -11.69 19.26
N LYS A 26 -4.91 -12.25 18.15
CA LYS A 26 -4.38 -13.45 17.48
C LYS A 26 -3.19 -13.14 16.57
N ALA A 27 -3.24 -11.99 15.92
CA ALA A 27 -2.25 -11.51 14.98
C ALA A 27 -2.48 -10.03 14.67
N VAL A 28 -1.50 -9.40 14.03
CA VAL A 28 -1.67 -8.08 13.39
C VAL A 28 -1.84 -8.29 11.90
N ILE A 29 -2.85 -7.67 11.30
CA ILE A 29 -3.07 -7.67 9.86
C ILE A 29 -2.64 -6.32 9.30
N LEU A 30 -1.59 -6.32 8.48
CA LEU A 30 -1.20 -5.18 7.66
C LEU A 30 -2.05 -5.15 6.40
N VAL A 31 -2.79 -4.08 6.19
CA VAL A 31 -3.64 -3.87 5.02
C VAL A 31 -2.97 -2.87 4.08
N ILE A 32 -2.79 -3.27 2.82
CA ILE A 32 -2.26 -2.43 1.75
C ILE A 32 -3.33 -2.28 0.68
N HIS A 33 -3.79 -1.05 0.49
CA HIS A 33 -4.85 -0.70 -0.45
C HIS A 33 -4.39 -0.73 -1.92
N GLY A 34 -5.34 -0.71 -2.85
CA GLY A 34 -5.12 -0.64 -4.28
C GLY A 34 -4.75 0.76 -4.78
N MET A 35 -4.53 0.86 -6.09
CA MET A 35 -4.34 2.16 -6.74
C MET A 35 -5.64 2.98 -6.67
N GLN A 36 -5.51 4.29 -6.57
CA GLN A 36 -6.66 5.23 -6.52
C GLN A 36 -7.63 5.00 -5.35
N GLU A 37 -7.16 4.38 -4.29
CA GLU A 37 -7.90 4.24 -3.04
C GLU A 37 -7.07 4.75 -1.84
N HIS A 38 -7.54 4.48 -0.64
CA HIS A 38 -6.90 4.89 0.60
C HIS A 38 -7.37 4.01 1.77
N SER A 39 -6.69 4.05 2.89
CA SER A 39 -6.99 3.24 4.08
C SER A 39 -8.41 3.40 4.61
N GLY A 40 -9.06 4.53 4.37
CA GLY A 40 -10.44 4.79 4.79
C GLY A 40 -11.46 3.80 4.22
N ARG A 41 -11.21 3.23 3.04
CA ARG A 41 -12.09 2.20 2.44
C ARG A 41 -12.10 0.89 3.22
N TYR A 42 -11.14 0.69 4.11
CA TYR A 42 -10.98 -0.53 4.90
C TYR A 42 -11.47 -0.40 6.33
N GLU A 43 -12.24 0.65 6.68
CA GLU A 43 -12.73 0.85 8.05
C GLU A 43 -13.70 -0.25 8.48
N GLU A 44 -14.67 -0.61 7.65
CA GLU A 44 -15.61 -1.69 7.95
C GLU A 44 -14.89 -3.04 8.03
N PHE A 45 -13.99 -3.30 7.07
CA PHE A 45 -13.15 -4.49 7.07
C PHE A 45 -12.27 -4.57 8.33
N GLY A 46 -11.59 -3.47 8.68
CA GLY A 46 -10.77 -3.37 9.89
C GLY A 46 -11.58 -3.60 11.17
N ASN A 47 -12.75 -3.00 11.28
CA ASN A 47 -13.65 -3.20 12.42
C ASN A 47 -14.15 -4.65 12.52
N THR A 48 -14.45 -5.29 11.38
CA THR A 48 -14.88 -6.69 11.33
C THR A 48 -13.77 -7.63 11.80
N LEU A 49 -12.55 -7.43 11.30
CA LEU A 49 -11.39 -8.20 11.72
C LEU A 49 -11.06 -7.96 13.20
N ASN A 50 -11.22 -6.74 13.67
CA ASN A 50 -10.99 -6.39 15.07
C ASN A 50 -11.98 -7.14 16.00
N LYS A 51 -13.28 -7.20 15.64
CA LYS A 51 -14.26 -8.05 16.34
C LYS A 51 -13.91 -9.53 16.30
N ALA A 52 -13.25 -10.00 15.24
CA ALA A 52 -12.77 -11.39 15.12
C ALA A 52 -11.46 -11.68 15.89
N GLY A 53 -10.90 -10.69 16.57
CA GLY A 53 -9.72 -10.84 17.42
C GLY A 53 -8.40 -10.55 16.71
N TYR A 54 -8.41 -9.71 15.68
CA TYR A 54 -7.21 -9.26 14.99
C TYR A 54 -6.99 -7.76 15.19
N ILE A 55 -5.74 -7.37 15.42
CA ILE A 55 -5.33 -5.98 15.28
C ILE A 55 -5.18 -5.70 13.79
N VAL A 56 -5.59 -4.52 13.33
CA VAL A 56 -5.43 -4.12 11.93
C VAL A 56 -4.67 -2.81 11.86
N VAL A 57 -3.68 -2.75 10.99
CA VAL A 57 -2.94 -1.53 10.64
C VAL A 57 -3.06 -1.33 9.14
N ALA A 58 -3.54 -0.17 8.73
CA ALA A 58 -3.67 0.24 7.34
C ALA A 58 -3.03 1.61 7.15
N SER A 59 -2.36 1.85 6.04
CA SER A 59 -1.78 3.15 5.70
C SER A 59 -2.30 3.66 4.37
N ASP A 60 -2.33 4.97 4.22
CA ASP A 60 -2.39 5.56 2.90
C ASP A 60 -0.99 5.47 2.29
N SER A 61 -0.88 4.73 1.19
CA SER A 61 0.39 4.53 0.49
C SER A 61 0.94 5.86 -0.05
N ARG A 62 2.24 5.91 -0.29
CA ARG A 62 2.90 7.05 -0.95
C ARG A 62 2.11 7.50 -2.18
N GLY A 63 1.91 8.80 -2.33
CA GLY A 63 1.11 9.38 -3.42
C GLY A 63 -0.40 9.19 -3.29
N HIS A 64 -0.92 8.77 -2.11
CA HIS A 64 -2.35 8.50 -1.92
C HIS A 64 -2.90 9.12 -0.63
N GLY A 65 -4.20 9.36 -0.62
CA GLY A 65 -4.99 9.73 0.54
C GLY A 65 -4.41 10.90 1.34
N LYS A 66 -4.37 10.77 2.66
CA LYS A 66 -3.84 11.80 3.58
C LYS A 66 -2.32 11.76 3.73
N THR A 67 -1.63 10.83 3.08
CA THR A 67 -0.15 10.83 2.99
C THR A 67 0.35 11.93 2.06
N ILE A 68 -0.49 12.44 1.16
CA ILE A 68 -0.20 13.61 0.33
C ILE A 68 -0.84 14.86 0.92
N ASN A 69 -0.18 16.00 0.75
CA ASN A 69 -0.68 17.30 1.19
C ASN A 69 -1.34 18.09 0.05
N ASP A 70 -1.09 17.70 -1.19
CA ASP A 70 -1.55 18.38 -2.39
C ASP A 70 -1.95 17.34 -3.45
N MET A 71 -3.10 17.55 -4.09
CA MET A 71 -3.62 16.67 -5.14
C MET A 71 -2.68 16.56 -6.36
N THR A 72 -1.79 17.53 -6.57
CA THR A 72 -0.75 17.43 -7.60
C THR A 72 0.28 16.36 -7.33
N GLN A 73 0.37 15.86 -6.08
CA GLN A 73 1.26 14.77 -5.66
C GLN A 73 0.62 13.38 -5.81
N TYR A 74 -0.65 13.34 -6.25
CA TYR A 74 -1.39 12.09 -6.37
C TYR A 74 -0.73 11.15 -7.39
N GLY A 75 -0.39 9.93 -6.93
CA GLY A 75 0.25 8.92 -7.76
C GLY A 75 1.74 9.15 -8.00
N PHE A 76 2.38 10.15 -7.38
CA PHE A 76 3.81 10.44 -7.57
C PHE A 76 4.68 9.97 -6.39
N GLY A 77 5.90 9.53 -6.73
CA GLY A 77 7.04 9.33 -5.85
C GLY A 77 8.16 10.29 -6.21
N GLU A 78 9.28 10.22 -5.51
CA GLU A 78 10.46 11.05 -5.82
C GLU A 78 11.20 10.54 -7.08
N LYS A 79 11.46 9.21 -7.13
CA LYS A 79 12.20 8.55 -8.22
C LYS A 79 11.51 7.30 -8.71
N ASP A 80 11.22 6.36 -7.81
CA ASP A 80 10.60 5.08 -8.07
C ASP A 80 9.54 4.82 -6.99
N ILE A 81 8.31 5.21 -7.29
CA ILE A 81 7.20 5.12 -6.34
C ILE A 81 6.98 3.68 -5.84
N TYR A 82 7.21 2.66 -6.68
CA TYR A 82 7.05 1.27 -6.28
C TYR A 82 8.09 0.87 -5.23
N ALA A 83 9.37 1.10 -5.54
CA ALA A 83 10.47 0.77 -4.63
C ALA A 83 10.41 1.61 -3.34
N GLU A 84 10.01 2.87 -3.42
CA GLU A 84 9.83 3.76 -2.27
C GLU A 84 8.67 3.29 -1.39
N THR A 85 7.55 2.88 -1.98
CA THR A 85 6.39 2.35 -1.24
C THR A 85 6.75 1.02 -0.54
N ILE A 86 7.56 0.15 -1.15
CA ILE A 86 8.05 -1.05 -0.47
C ILE A 86 8.83 -0.68 0.81
N LYS A 87 9.70 0.32 0.75
CA LYS A 87 10.45 0.79 1.93
C LYS A 87 9.52 1.39 3.00
N ASP A 88 8.48 2.10 2.57
CA ASP A 88 7.46 2.62 3.48
C ASP A 88 6.75 1.47 4.22
N GLN A 89 6.35 0.43 3.51
CA GLN A 89 5.68 -0.73 4.10
C GLN A 89 6.61 -1.51 5.05
N LEU A 90 7.91 -1.59 4.75
CA LEU A 90 8.89 -2.16 5.69
C LEU A 90 8.99 -1.34 6.98
N ASN A 91 8.93 -0.01 6.92
CA ASN A 91 8.89 0.84 8.12
C ASN A 91 7.61 0.60 8.94
N ILE A 92 6.47 0.35 8.28
CA ILE A 92 5.23 0.00 8.97
C ILE A 92 5.35 -1.39 9.63
N ILE A 93 5.95 -2.37 8.97
CA ILE A 93 6.23 -3.69 9.56
C ILE A 93 7.10 -3.54 10.83
N GLU A 94 8.14 -2.72 10.78
CA GLU A 94 8.99 -2.45 11.95
C GLU A 94 8.23 -1.73 13.06
N TYR A 95 7.31 -0.82 12.74
CA TYR A 95 6.39 -0.23 13.70
C TYR A 95 5.52 -1.31 14.36
N ILE A 96 4.89 -2.18 13.58
CA ILE A 96 4.04 -3.26 14.09
C ILE A 96 4.82 -4.16 15.04
N LYS A 97 6.04 -4.56 14.69
CA LYS A 97 6.90 -5.40 15.54
C LYS A 97 7.20 -4.74 16.89
N ARG A 98 7.46 -3.43 16.88
CA ARG A 98 7.74 -2.69 18.13
C ARG A 98 6.51 -2.50 18.99
N GLN A 99 5.34 -2.26 18.39
CA GLN A 99 4.09 -2.01 19.13
C GLN A 99 3.42 -3.30 19.63
N PHE A 100 3.54 -4.37 18.86
CA PHE A 100 2.83 -5.62 19.07
C PHE A 100 3.80 -6.81 19.10
N ALA A 101 4.82 -6.73 19.98
CA ALA A 101 5.81 -7.76 20.14
C ALA A 101 5.17 -9.14 20.37
N ASN A 102 5.73 -10.18 19.74
CA ASN A 102 5.27 -11.57 19.81
C ASN A 102 3.97 -11.90 19.04
N LEU A 103 3.33 -10.94 18.39
CA LEU A 103 2.21 -11.24 17.50
C LEU A 103 2.70 -11.53 16.08
N PRO A 104 2.18 -12.56 15.41
CA PRO A 104 2.49 -12.80 14.01
C PRO A 104 1.87 -11.70 13.14
N ILE A 105 2.59 -11.30 12.10
CA ILE A 105 2.11 -10.32 11.11
C ILE A 105 1.54 -11.09 9.93
N TYR A 106 0.29 -10.76 9.59
CA TYR A 106 -0.38 -11.21 8.36
C TYR A 106 -0.54 -10.02 7.42
N LEU A 107 -0.48 -10.28 6.13
CA LEU A 107 -0.64 -9.28 5.09
C LEU A 107 -1.96 -9.47 4.35
N PHE A 108 -2.70 -8.40 4.15
CA PHE A 108 -3.78 -8.31 3.17
C PHE A 108 -3.45 -7.23 2.16
N GLY A 109 -3.29 -7.60 0.89
CA GLY A 109 -3.03 -6.68 -0.20
C GLY A 109 -4.12 -6.75 -1.26
N HIS A 110 -4.65 -5.61 -1.68
CA HIS A 110 -5.66 -5.51 -2.72
C HIS A 110 -5.11 -4.84 -3.98
N SER A 111 -5.32 -5.41 -5.17
CA SER A 111 -4.91 -4.85 -6.46
C SER A 111 -3.43 -4.42 -6.44
N TYR A 112 -3.09 -3.14 -6.60
CA TYR A 112 -1.73 -2.62 -6.47
C TYR A 112 -1.07 -3.02 -5.15
N GLY A 113 -1.82 -2.99 -4.04
CA GLY A 113 -1.34 -3.48 -2.74
C GLY A 113 -0.99 -4.96 -2.73
N SER A 114 -1.63 -5.77 -3.59
CA SER A 114 -1.27 -7.18 -3.74
C SER A 114 0.07 -7.36 -4.48
N MET A 115 0.38 -6.50 -5.45
CA MET A 115 1.67 -6.50 -6.14
C MET A 115 2.80 -6.09 -5.20
N LEU A 116 2.58 -5.05 -4.38
CA LEU A 116 3.49 -4.69 -3.29
C LEU A 116 3.67 -5.86 -2.32
N GLY A 117 2.58 -6.55 -1.97
CA GLY A 117 2.57 -7.72 -1.11
C GLY A 117 3.43 -8.86 -1.63
N GLN A 118 3.39 -9.14 -2.93
CA GLN A 118 4.28 -10.15 -3.55
C GLN A 118 5.77 -9.83 -3.31
N LYS A 119 6.14 -8.55 -3.41
CA LYS A 119 7.53 -8.13 -3.14
C LYS A 119 7.85 -8.20 -1.65
N LEU A 120 6.95 -7.74 -0.80
CA LEU A 120 7.15 -7.73 0.65
C LEU A 120 7.38 -9.13 1.23
N ILE A 121 6.64 -10.15 0.79
CA ILE A 121 6.84 -11.54 1.24
C ILE A 121 8.18 -12.13 0.79
N GLN A 122 8.81 -11.57 -0.25
CA GLN A 122 10.13 -11.99 -0.70
C GLN A 122 11.26 -11.33 0.11
N VAL A 123 11.04 -10.11 0.60
CA VAL A 123 12.09 -9.30 1.25
C VAL A 123 11.95 -9.22 2.77
N SER A 124 10.84 -9.66 3.34
CA SER A 124 10.59 -9.67 4.78
C SER A 124 10.15 -11.06 5.26
N SER A 125 10.90 -11.63 6.20
CA SER A 125 10.57 -12.88 6.90
C SER A 125 9.55 -12.68 8.03
N ASP A 126 9.16 -11.45 8.34
CA ASP A 126 8.24 -11.11 9.43
C ASP A 126 6.79 -11.44 9.08
N ILE A 127 6.43 -11.41 7.79
CA ILE A 127 5.10 -11.75 7.30
C ILE A 127 4.93 -13.27 7.33
N LYS A 128 3.98 -13.75 8.16
CA LYS A 128 3.74 -15.19 8.34
C LYS A 128 2.68 -15.77 7.42
N LYS A 129 1.70 -14.93 7.01
CA LYS A 129 0.64 -15.31 6.06
C LYS A 129 0.32 -14.08 5.20
N ALA A 130 -0.12 -14.33 3.96
CA ALA A 130 -0.57 -13.26 3.06
C ALA A 130 -1.83 -13.68 2.31
N ILE A 131 -2.75 -12.73 2.15
CA ILE A 131 -3.89 -12.78 1.24
C ILE A 131 -3.67 -11.69 0.20
N LEU A 132 -3.51 -12.09 -1.05
CA LEU A 132 -3.28 -11.20 -2.18
C LEU A 132 -4.52 -11.25 -3.09
N CYS A 133 -5.35 -10.22 -2.99
CA CYS A 133 -6.63 -10.11 -3.69
C CYS A 133 -6.49 -9.25 -4.94
N GLY A 134 -7.03 -9.71 -6.07
CA GLY A 134 -6.94 -8.98 -7.33
C GLY A 134 -5.50 -8.81 -7.84
N THR A 135 -4.65 -9.78 -7.51
CA THR A 135 -3.26 -9.78 -7.95
C THR A 135 -3.17 -10.07 -9.45
N ASN A 136 -2.19 -9.45 -10.09
CA ASN A 136 -1.88 -9.75 -11.49
C ASN A 136 -0.44 -10.30 -11.57
N TYR A 137 -0.30 -11.32 -12.38
CA TYR A 137 0.99 -11.87 -12.75
C TYR A 137 0.97 -12.09 -14.26
N GLY A 138 1.75 -11.37 -15.00
CA GLY A 138 1.78 -11.61 -16.43
C GLY A 138 2.79 -10.80 -17.20
N ASN A 139 3.45 -11.48 -18.14
CA ASN A 139 4.10 -10.91 -19.30
C ASN A 139 3.04 -10.60 -20.37
N ASN A 140 2.06 -9.78 -20.05
CA ASN A 140 1.04 -9.45 -21.01
C ASN A 140 1.51 -8.33 -21.92
N PHE A 141 1.22 -8.45 -23.19
CA PHE A 141 1.48 -7.44 -24.23
C PHE A 141 1.02 -6.02 -23.80
N SER A 142 -0.04 -5.92 -22.99
CA SER A 142 -0.51 -4.67 -22.41
C SER A 142 0.50 -3.96 -21.49
N TYR A 143 1.34 -4.70 -20.76
CA TYR A 143 2.41 -4.09 -19.94
C TYR A 143 3.51 -3.52 -20.82
N VAL A 144 3.93 -4.28 -21.84
CA VAL A 144 4.95 -3.83 -22.79
C VAL A 144 4.46 -2.60 -23.56
N ALA A 145 3.19 -2.60 -23.96
CA ALA A 145 2.58 -1.45 -24.61
C ALA A 145 2.48 -0.25 -23.66
N GLY A 146 2.11 -0.46 -22.41
CA GLY A 146 2.07 0.57 -21.36
C GLY A 146 3.44 1.18 -21.07
N GLU A 147 4.49 0.36 -20.97
CA GLU A 147 5.87 0.81 -20.80
C GLU A 147 6.35 1.63 -21.98
N LEU A 148 6.01 1.20 -23.21
CA LEU A 148 6.36 1.93 -24.42
C LEU A 148 5.69 3.31 -24.46
N VAL A 149 4.37 3.38 -24.15
CA VAL A 149 3.63 4.64 -24.07
C VAL A 149 4.19 5.54 -22.98
N ALA A 150 4.47 5.00 -21.79
CA ALA A 150 5.08 5.76 -20.70
C ALA A 150 6.46 6.28 -21.08
N GLY A 151 7.28 5.47 -21.77
CA GLY A 151 8.59 5.86 -22.29
C GLY A 151 8.50 7.01 -23.31
N ILE A 152 7.53 6.97 -24.21
CA ILE A 152 7.28 8.03 -25.19
C ILE A 152 6.83 9.33 -24.46
N LEU A 153 5.87 9.24 -23.51
CA LEU A 153 5.42 10.39 -22.75
C LEU A 153 6.56 11.04 -21.95
N LYS A 154 7.47 10.23 -21.42
CA LYS A 154 8.67 10.72 -20.73
C LYS A 154 9.61 11.49 -21.66
N LEU A 155 9.81 11.04 -22.89
CA LEU A 155 10.62 11.75 -23.90
C LEU A 155 10.06 13.15 -24.23
N PHE A 156 8.73 13.33 -24.09
CA PHE A 156 8.07 14.61 -24.28
C PHE A 156 7.90 15.42 -22.97
N GLY A 157 8.59 15.03 -21.88
CA GLY A 157 8.52 15.73 -20.59
C GLY A 157 7.15 15.66 -19.89
N GLN A 158 6.36 14.63 -20.20
CA GLN A 158 5.02 14.44 -19.65
C GLN A 158 5.00 13.38 -18.51
N ASP A 159 6.16 12.95 -18.07
CA ASP A 159 6.34 11.97 -17.00
C ASP A 159 5.78 12.41 -15.62
N LYS A 160 5.56 13.73 -15.46
CA LYS A 160 4.96 14.32 -14.25
C LYS A 160 3.50 14.74 -14.41
N LYS A 161 2.85 14.39 -15.52
CA LYS A 161 1.42 14.64 -15.73
C LYS A 161 0.62 13.38 -15.42
N GLN A 162 -0.59 13.58 -14.89
CA GLN A 162 -1.52 12.47 -14.70
C GLN A 162 -1.79 11.78 -16.03
N ALA A 163 -1.60 10.46 -16.07
CA ALA A 163 -1.78 9.66 -17.27
C ALA A 163 -3.27 9.32 -17.47
N THR A 164 -4.13 10.31 -17.61
CA THR A 164 -5.58 10.17 -17.78
C THR A 164 -5.98 9.21 -18.90
N LEU A 165 -5.16 9.12 -19.95
CA LEU A 165 -5.38 8.18 -21.05
C LEU A 165 -5.17 6.72 -20.62
N ILE A 166 -4.12 6.44 -19.84
CA ILE A 166 -3.82 5.10 -19.33
C ILE A 166 -4.86 4.70 -18.28
N GLU A 167 -5.29 5.67 -17.48
CA GLU A 167 -6.30 5.50 -16.44
C GLU A 167 -7.66 5.09 -17.04
N SER A 168 -8.08 5.75 -18.12
CA SER A 168 -9.33 5.40 -18.84
C SER A 168 -9.30 4.00 -19.49
N MET A 169 -8.11 3.49 -19.85
CA MET A 169 -7.92 2.16 -20.43
C MET A 169 -7.88 1.04 -19.38
N SER A 170 -7.61 1.35 -18.12
CA SER A 170 -7.49 0.36 -17.03
C SER A 170 -8.79 0.13 -16.26
N LEU A 171 -9.81 0.97 -16.47
CA LEU A 171 -11.09 0.95 -15.76
C LEU A 171 -12.26 0.36 -16.56
N ASN A 172 -12.01 -0.13 -17.79
CA ASN A 172 -13.02 -0.80 -18.64
C ASN A 172 -12.82 -2.31 -18.68
#